data_6ce53dee8d7b2c0a70dfe8b1d90c3d4b
#
_entry.id   6ce53dee8d7b2c0a70dfe8b1d90c3d4b
#
_cell.length_a   1.000
_cell.length_b   1.000
_cell.length_c   1.000
_cell.angle_alpha   90.00
_cell.angle_beta   90.00
_cell.angle_gamma   90.00
#
_symmetry.space_group_name_H-M   'P 1'
#
loop_
_entity.id
_entity.type
_entity.pdbx_description
1 polymer ?
#
loop_
_entity_poly.entity_id
_entity_poly.type
_entity_poly.pdbx_seq_one_letter_code
_entity_poly.pdbx_strand_id
1 'polypeptide(L)' 'MNQIIEYVIVGGPQHGMVCRHPVPSVPADAIAISSNDGQLCRVAARRHARDAATRLLLLHPQATGEQFRTLLAA' A
#
# COMPACT_ATOMS: atom_id res chain seq x y z
N MET A 1 8.81 -9.94 18.67
CA MET A 1 8.90 -8.55 18.21
C MET A 1 7.74 -8.27 17.29
N ASN A 2 7.11 -7.12 17.48
CA ASN A 2 6.01 -6.72 16.62
C ASN A 2 6.57 -6.12 15.35
N GLN A 3 6.26 -6.75 14.24
CA GLN A 3 6.57 -6.18 12.93
C GLN A 3 5.46 -5.25 12.50
N ILE A 4 5.84 -4.20 11.80
CA ILE A 4 4.90 -3.22 11.29
C ILE A 4 4.96 -3.26 9.78
N ILE A 5 3.78 -3.24 9.15
CA ILE A 5 3.65 -3.09 7.71
C ILE A 5 3.18 -1.68 7.42
N GLU A 6 3.80 -1.06 6.44
CA GLU A 6 3.43 0.25 5.95
C GLU A 6 2.62 0.07 4.66
N TYR A 7 1.43 0.67 4.60
CA TYR A 7 0.58 0.66 3.41
C TYR A 7 0.66 2.02 2.74
N VAL A 8 0.90 2.03 1.45
CA VAL A 8 0.90 3.27 0.65
C VAL A 8 -0.17 3.12 -0.43
N ILE A 9 -1.10 4.07 -0.47
CA ILE A 9 -2.18 4.05 -1.46
C ILE A 9 -1.71 4.77 -2.71
N VAL A 10 -1.87 4.12 -3.85
CA VAL A 10 -1.50 4.65 -5.16
C VAL A 10 -2.77 4.99 -5.92
N GLY A 11 -2.92 6.26 -6.27
CA GLY A 11 -4.06 6.74 -7.05
C GLY A 11 -5.29 7.02 -6.23
N GLY A 12 -6.27 7.65 -6.85
CA GLY A 12 -7.52 8.02 -6.22
C GLY A 12 -7.38 9.20 -5.26
N PRO A 13 -8.43 9.47 -4.46
CA PRO A 13 -8.46 10.65 -3.59
C PRO A 13 -7.43 10.59 -2.45
N GLN A 14 -6.94 9.41 -2.12
CA GLN A 14 -5.96 9.23 -1.05
C GLN A 14 -4.57 8.87 -1.56
N HIS A 15 -4.27 9.23 -2.82
CA HIS A 15 -2.97 8.95 -3.42
C HIS A 15 -1.82 9.44 -2.54
N GLY A 16 -0.86 8.56 -2.28
CA GLY A 16 0.31 8.88 -1.47
C GLY A 16 0.10 8.74 0.03
N MET A 17 -1.10 8.43 0.49
CA MET A 17 -1.37 8.25 1.91
C MET A 17 -0.62 7.03 2.43
N VAL A 18 0.03 7.19 3.58
CA VAL A 18 0.80 6.14 4.23
C VAL A 18 0.14 5.79 5.55
N CYS A 19 -0.13 4.49 5.74
CA CYS A 19 -0.68 3.98 6.99
C CYS A 19 0.22 2.87 7.52
N ARG A 20 0.35 2.77 8.83
CA ARG A 20 1.16 1.73 9.48
C ARG A 20 0.28 0.87 10.34
N HIS A 21 0.42 -0.45 10.20
CA HIS A 21 -0.36 -1.42 10.97
C HIS A 21 0.52 -2.58 11.39
N PRO A 22 0.17 -3.29 12.47
CA PRO A 22 0.83 -4.56 12.79
C PRO A 22 0.65 -5.54 11.64
N VAL A 23 1.59 -6.49 11.53
CA VAL A 23 1.51 -7.52 10.49
C VAL A 23 0.21 -8.30 10.63
N PRO A 24 -0.63 -8.35 9.59
CA PRO A 24 -1.87 -9.10 9.67
C PRO A 24 -1.62 -10.60 9.62
N SER A 25 -2.60 -11.37 10.06
CA SER A 25 -2.53 -12.82 10.04
C SER A 25 -2.90 -13.43 8.68
N VAL A 26 -3.19 -12.59 7.69
CA VAL A 26 -3.55 -13.03 6.33
C VAL A 26 -2.38 -12.78 5.38
N PRO A 27 -2.30 -13.52 4.25
CA PRO A 27 -1.26 -13.26 3.25
C PRO A 27 -1.35 -11.84 2.71
N ALA A 28 -0.18 -11.27 2.38
CA ALA A 28 -0.11 -9.89 1.90
C ALA A 28 -0.97 -9.65 0.66
N ASP A 29 -1.03 -10.62 -0.24
CA ASP A 29 -1.81 -10.50 -1.48
C ASP A 29 -3.33 -10.56 -1.25
N ALA A 30 -3.76 -10.91 -0.04
CA ALA A 30 -5.17 -10.90 0.32
C ALA A 30 -5.61 -9.59 0.97
N ILE A 31 -4.69 -8.64 1.16
CA ILE A 31 -4.99 -7.38 1.81
C ILE A 31 -5.65 -6.43 0.82
N ALA A 32 -6.75 -5.82 1.26
CA ALA A 32 -7.43 -4.77 0.51
C ALA A 32 -7.91 -3.71 1.48
N ILE A 33 -7.79 -2.44 1.09
CA ILE A 33 -8.19 -1.30 1.92
C ILE A 33 -9.14 -0.44 1.12
N SER A 34 -10.22 0.01 1.76
CA SER A 34 -11.17 0.93 1.13
C SER A 34 -10.63 2.35 1.15
N SER A 35 -10.69 3.01 0.01
CA SER A 35 -10.41 4.43 -0.11
C SER A 35 -11.64 5.24 0.33
N ASN A 36 -11.47 6.58 0.47
CA ASN A 36 -12.57 7.47 0.87
C ASN A 36 -13.76 7.44 -0.08
N ASP A 37 -13.52 7.10 -1.33
CA ASP A 37 -14.58 7.01 -2.35
C ASP A 37 -15.27 5.65 -2.38
N GLY A 38 -14.96 4.77 -1.43
CA GLY A 38 -15.55 3.43 -1.35
C GLY A 38 -14.91 2.40 -2.26
N GLN A 39 -13.90 2.77 -3.04
CA GLN A 39 -13.20 1.83 -3.92
C GLN A 39 -12.17 1.03 -3.15
N LEU A 40 -11.99 -0.24 -3.54
CA LEU A 40 -10.99 -1.09 -2.92
C LEU A 40 -9.64 -0.92 -3.58
N CYS A 41 -8.61 -0.74 -2.75
CA CYS A 41 -7.22 -0.71 -3.18
C CYS A 41 -6.59 -2.04 -2.83
N ARG A 42 -5.95 -2.70 -3.81
CA ARG A 42 -5.36 -4.02 -3.64
C ARG A 42 -3.85 -3.97 -3.74
N VAL A 43 -3.18 -4.87 -3.04
CA VAL A 43 -1.72 -4.95 -3.06
C VAL A 43 -1.24 -5.27 -4.48
N ALA A 44 -0.33 -4.43 -4.99
CA ALA A 44 0.28 -4.61 -6.30
C ALA A 44 1.78 -4.80 -6.23
N ALA A 45 2.43 -4.35 -5.15
CA ALA A 45 3.88 -4.48 -5.00
C ALA A 45 4.26 -4.50 -3.53
N ARG A 46 5.43 -5.08 -3.27
CA ARG A 46 6.01 -5.14 -1.93
C ARG A 46 7.44 -4.62 -2.00
N ARG A 47 7.80 -3.79 -1.04
CA ARG A 47 9.17 -3.30 -0.89
C ARG A 47 9.62 -3.45 0.55
N HIS A 48 10.92 -3.59 0.73
CA HIS A 48 11.54 -3.53 2.06
C HIS A 48 12.08 -2.14 2.29
N ALA A 49 11.64 -1.49 3.38
CA ALA A 49 12.19 -0.21 3.78
C ALA A 49 13.52 -0.42 4.50
N ARG A 50 14.29 0.67 4.65
CA ARG A 50 15.62 0.61 5.28
C ARG A 50 15.58 0.17 6.73
N ASP A 51 14.48 0.42 7.42
CA ASP A 51 14.29 0.04 8.82
C ASP A 51 13.72 -1.36 8.97
N ALA A 52 13.85 -2.19 7.94
CA ALA A 52 13.35 -3.56 7.89
C ALA A 52 11.82 -3.67 7.89
N ALA A 53 11.10 -2.57 7.86
CA ALA A 53 9.65 -2.62 7.69
C ALA A 53 9.31 -3.01 6.26
N THR A 54 8.20 -3.72 6.09
CA THR A 54 7.70 -4.07 4.77
C THR A 54 6.71 -2.98 4.33
N ARG A 55 6.88 -2.49 3.12
CA ARG A 55 5.96 -1.52 2.52
C ARG A 55 5.16 -2.20 1.43
N LEU A 56 3.83 -2.08 1.51
CA LEU A 56 2.93 -2.59 0.49
C LEU A 56 2.33 -1.42 -0.27
N LEU A 57 2.37 -1.53 -1.59
CA LEU A 57 1.73 -0.55 -2.47
C LEU A 57 0.38 -1.07 -2.90
N LEU A 58 -0.68 -0.35 -2.55
CA LEU A 58 -2.05 -0.74 -2.86
C LEU A 58 -2.59 0.15 -3.96
N LEU A 59 -3.08 -0.46 -5.04
CA LEU A 59 -3.57 0.27 -6.20
C LEU A 59 -5.05 0.56 -6.10
N HIS A 60 -5.40 1.82 -6.17
CA HIS A 60 -6.77 2.27 -6.40
C HIS A 60 -7.14 1.96 -7.87
N PRO A 61 -8.41 1.67 -8.18
CA PRO A 61 -8.81 1.41 -9.57
C PRO A 61 -8.47 2.52 -10.55
N GLN A 62 -8.31 3.76 -10.08
CA GLN A 62 -7.97 4.90 -10.92
C GLN A 62 -6.48 5.22 -10.91
N ALA A 63 -5.65 4.37 -10.31
CA ALA A 63 -4.21 4.59 -10.28
C ALA A 63 -3.63 4.56 -11.68
N THR A 64 -2.66 5.47 -11.94
CA THR A 64 -1.94 5.48 -13.21
C THR A 64 -0.60 4.76 -13.06
N GLY A 65 -0.04 4.29 -14.17
CA GLY A 65 1.27 3.67 -14.16
C GLY A 65 2.36 4.62 -13.66
N GLU A 66 2.22 5.91 -13.98
CA GLU A 66 3.17 6.94 -13.53
C GLU A 66 3.11 7.09 -12.00
N GLN A 67 1.90 7.16 -11.43
CA GLN A 67 1.73 7.23 -10.00
C GLN A 67 2.35 6.03 -9.30
N PHE A 68 2.12 4.85 -9.84
CA PHE A 68 2.67 3.62 -9.29
C PHE A 68 4.20 3.65 -9.31
N ARG A 69 4.80 4.01 -10.43
CA ARG A 69 6.26 4.05 -10.56
C ARG A 69 6.88 5.08 -9.62
N THR A 70 6.24 6.23 -9.47
CA THR A 70 6.74 7.28 -8.58
C THR A 70 6.81 6.79 -7.14
N LEU A 71 5.74 6.15 -6.65
CA LEU A 71 5.70 5.66 -5.29
C LEU A 71 6.55 4.40 -5.09
N LEU A 72 6.71 3.59 -6.13
CA LEU A 72 7.58 2.42 -6.08
C LEU A 72 9.04 2.82 -5.93
N ALA A 73 9.44 3.93 -6.53
CA ALA A 73 10.81 4.43 -6.48
C ALA A 73 11.11 5.23 -5.20
N ALA A 74 10.10 5.62 -4.46
CA ALA A 74 10.26 6.47 -3.27
C ALA A 74 10.94 5.75 -2.11
#